data_022369c4ff062d2211e13a40448ceab3
#
_entry.id   022369c4ff062d2211e13a40448ceab3
#
_cell.length_a   1.000
_cell.length_b   1.000
_cell.length_c   1.000
_cell.angle_alpha   90.00
_cell.angle_beta   90.00
_cell.angle_gamma   90.00
#
_symmetry.space_group_name_H-M   'P 1'
#
loop_
_entity.id
_entity.type
_entity.pdbx_description
1 polymer ?
#
loop_
_entity_poly.entity_id
_entity_poly.type
_entity_poly.pdbx_seq_one_letter_code
_entity_poly.pdbx_strand_id
1 'polypeptide(L)'
;MDRLDRAYGALVGGAIGDAMGMPASFLTRQQIRTAYGYIQDFLTPQKEVQSYHGNLQAGEITDDTMESVIITRVLLNHGEFSEAAFNEAMKDWAIRQRMLESTVIGPSTRRYLEALIQGRDPKITAGQGVTNGSAMRVAPIGVRYWKDLGQCLEMAAASSLPSHGSRPAVAAACAVAAGVSLGVHGGYNSLDILRAAADGAAFGEKKGMDLPAPSVARRLRLVEEIVDQAGDTSTSDILDELVAVFGASMMAYESVPIAFGAFYATDGHGPDGVLAAINAGDDADTNGSICGSLCGAFSGALSFPVSWRMRGEKTSGVNF
;
A
#
# COMPACT_ATOMS: atom_id res chain seq x y z
N MET A 1 -11.62 21.23 2.97
CA MET A 1 -11.84 19.75 2.99
C MET A 1 -11.80 19.29 4.43
N ASP A 2 -12.79 18.48 4.85
CA ASP A 2 -12.89 17.98 6.22
C ASP A 2 -11.84 16.87 6.46
N ARG A 3 -11.30 16.82 7.67
CA ARG A 3 -10.33 15.79 8.07
C ARG A 3 -10.93 14.39 8.09
N LEU A 4 -12.20 14.28 8.45
CA LEU A 4 -12.93 13.01 8.42
C LEU A 4 -13.01 12.47 6.99
N ASP A 5 -13.27 13.35 6.01
CA ASP A 5 -13.27 13.00 4.59
C ASP A 5 -11.88 12.50 4.12
N ARG A 6 -10.79 13.13 4.59
CA ARG A 6 -9.41 12.66 4.31
C ARG A 6 -9.10 11.32 4.97
N ALA A 7 -9.48 11.15 6.24
CA ALA A 7 -9.26 9.89 6.97
C ALA A 7 -10.03 8.73 6.32
N TYR A 8 -11.30 8.95 5.99
CA TYR A 8 -12.11 7.99 5.24
C TYR A 8 -11.54 7.77 3.83
N GLY A 9 -11.10 8.84 3.18
CA GLY A 9 -10.46 8.78 1.87
C GLY A 9 -9.23 7.88 1.85
N ALA A 10 -8.37 7.94 2.88
CA ALA A 10 -7.20 7.07 2.98
C ALA A 10 -7.57 5.58 3.00
N LEU A 11 -8.64 5.21 3.70
CA LEU A 11 -9.06 3.81 3.82
C LEU A 11 -9.78 3.33 2.56
N VAL A 12 -10.77 4.09 2.09
CA VAL A 12 -11.55 3.70 0.91
C VAL A 12 -10.72 3.80 -0.37
N GLY A 13 -9.81 4.78 -0.46
CA GLY A 13 -8.89 4.91 -1.60
C GLY A 13 -7.95 3.71 -1.71
N GLY A 14 -7.44 3.20 -0.59
CA GLY A 14 -6.66 1.97 -0.55
C GLY A 14 -7.46 0.77 -1.07
N ALA A 15 -8.68 0.59 -0.60
CA ALA A 15 -9.54 -0.51 -1.04
C ALA A 15 -9.94 -0.40 -2.53
N ILE A 16 -10.12 0.83 -3.04
CA ILE A 16 -10.37 1.06 -4.47
C ILE A 16 -9.13 0.68 -5.29
N GLY A 17 -7.94 1.12 -4.87
CA GLY A 17 -6.69 0.83 -5.56
C GLY A 17 -6.36 -0.66 -5.59
N ASP A 18 -6.52 -1.36 -4.46
CA ASP A 18 -6.41 -2.82 -4.33
C ASP A 18 -7.35 -3.54 -5.33
N ALA A 19 -8.66 -3.32 -5.22
CA ALA A 19 -9.65 -4.02 -6.03
C ALA A 19 -9.58 -3.69 -7.54
N MET A 20 -9.12 -2.49 -7.92
CA MET A 20 -8.92 -2.11 -9.32
C MET A 20 -7.58 -2.60 -9.88
N GLY A 21 -6.54 -2.70 -9.04
CA GLY A 21 -5.22 -3.20 -9.42
C GLY A 21 -5.16 -4.72 -9.54
N MET A 22 -5.96 -5.44 -8.75
CA MET A 22 -5.97 -6.89 -8.65
C MET A 22 -6.01 -7.62 -10.02
N PRO A 23 -6.77 -7.20 -11.04
CA PRO A 23 -6.74 -7.85 -12.35
C PRO A 23 -5.41 -7.74 -13.10
N ALA A 24 -4.60 -6.71 -12.77
CA ALA A 24 -3.33 -6.42 -13.41
C ALA A 24 -2.12 -7.00 -12.67
N SER A 25 -2.31 -7.56 -11.47
CA SER A 25 -1.21 -8.03 -10.62
C SER A 25 -0.37 -9.08 -11.33
N PHE A 26 0.95 -8.90 -11.25
CA PHE A 26 1.99 -9.70 -11.90
C PHE A 26 2.00 -9.65 -13.43
N LEU A 27 1.30 -8.69 -14.04
CA LEU A 27 1.36 -8.43 -15.48
C LEU A 27 2.30 -7.25 -15.76
N THR A 28 3.07 -7.36 -16.85
CA THR A 28 3.79 -6.21 -17.37
C THR A 28 2.83 -5.17 -17.94
N ARG A 29 3.26 -3.89 -18.03
CA ARG A 29 2.47 -2.84 -18.68
C ARG A 29 2.00 -3.24 -20.10
N GLN A 30 2.86 -3.94 -20.86
CA GLN A 30 2.49 -4.41 -22.20
C GLN A 30 1.41 -5.49 -22.16
N GLN A 31 1.47 -6.41 -21.19
CA GLN A 31 0.41 -7.43 -21.02
C GLN A 31 -0.91 -6.79 -20.60
N ILE A 32 -0.89 -5.79 -19.70
CA ILE A 32 -2.09 -5.01 -19.33
C ILE A 32 -2.68 -4.34 -20.57
N ARG A 33 -1.86 -3.63 -21.36
CA ARG A 33 -2.32 -2.98 -22.60
C ARG A 33 -2.93 -3.99 -23.59
N THR A 34 -2.39 -5.18 -23.68
CA THR A 34 -2.89 -6.22 -24.58
C THR A 34 -4.19 -6.84 -24.07
N ALA A 35 -4.30 -7.15 -22.78
CA ALA A 35 -5.44 -7.85 -22.19
C ALA A 35 -6.63 -6.92 -21.89
N TYR A 36 -6.35 -5.71 -21.41
CA TYR A 36 -7.37 -4.79 -20.87
C TYR A 36 -7.37 -3.40 -21.54
N GLY A 37 -6.39 -3.08 -22.40
CA GLY A 37 -6.15 -1.74 -22.90
C GLY A 37 -5.54 -0.86 -21.79
N TYR A 38 -6.37 -0.02 -21.19
CA TYR A 38 -6.04 0.78 -20.00
C TYR A 38 -7.13 0.55 -18.97
N ILE A 39 -6.76 0.08 -17.77
CA ILE A 39 -7.74 -0.22 -16.72
C ILE A 39 -8.27 1.11 -16.16
N GLN A 40 -9.60 1.31 -16.20
CA GLN A 40 -10.27 2.53 -15.76
C GLN A 40 -11.43 2.26 -14.79
N ASP A 41 -11.74 0.99 -14.52
CA ASP A 41 -12.81 0.56 -13.62
C ASP A 41 -12.48 -0.83 -13.07
N PHE A 42 -13.30 -1.32 -12.17
CA PHE A 42 -13.19 -2.67 -11.63
C PHE A 42 -13.44 -3.72 -12.70
N LEU A 43 -12.48 -4.60 -12.91
CA LEU A 43 -12.55 -5.66 -13.92
C LEU A 43 -12.41 -7.04 -13.25
N THR A 44 -13.01 -8.05 -13.86
CA THR A 44 -12.73 -9.44 -13.50
C THR A 44 -11.42 -9.88 -14.15
N PRO A 45 -10.49 -10.52 -13.42
CA PRO A 45 -9.26 -11.03 -14.00
C PRO A 45 -9.52 -12.01 -15.15
N GLN A 46 -8.76 -11.88 -16.22
CA GLN A 46 -8.76 -12.87 -17.31
C GLN A 46 -7.86 -14.04 -16.89
N LYS A 47 -8.43 -15.21 -16.64
CA LYS A 47 -7.72 -16.39 -16.12
C LYS A 47 -6.55 -16.85 -17.00
N GLU A 48 -6.63 -16.57 -18.29
CA GLU A 48 -5.61 -16.94 -19.29
C GLU A 48 -4.32 -16.13 -19.13
N VAL A 49 -4.42 -14.93 -18.56
CA VAL A 49 -3.27 -14.02 -18.37
C VAL A 49 -2.91 -13.80 -16.91
N GLN A 50 -3.90 -13.93 -15.99
CA GLN A 50 -3.73 -13.70 -14.56
C GLN A 50 -4.11 -14.96 -13.77
N SER A 51 -3.10 -15.77 -13.37
CA SER A 51 -3.31 -17.04 -12.68
C SER A 51 -3.45 -16.93 -11.15
N TYR A 52 -2.90 -15.88 -10.54
CA TYR A 52 -2.89 -15.73 -9.08
C TYR A 52 -4.26 -15.31 -8.54
N HIS A 53 -4.90 -14.33 -9.16
CA HIS A 53 -6.20 -13.78 -8.74
C HIS A 53 -7.35 -14.18 -9.67
N GLY A 54 -7.12 -15.14 -10.58
CA GLY A 54 -8.09 -15.55 -11.62
C GLY A 54 -9.43 -16.10 -11.12
N ASN A 55 -9.59 -16.34 -9.82
CA ASN A 55 -10.86 -16.74 -9.21
C ASN A 55 -11.63 -15.58 -8.58
N LEU A 56 -11.01 -14.39 -8.48
CA LEU A 56 -11.66 -13.19 -7.93
C LEU A 56 -12.57 -12.54 -8.98
N GLN A 57 -13.54 -11.79 -8.49
CA GLN A 57 -14.49 -11.05 -9.32
C GLN A 57 -14.20 -9.55 -9.29
N ALA A 58 -14.73 -8.82 -10.26
CA ALA A 58 -14.58 -7.37 -10.33
C ALA A 58 -15.02 -6.69 -9.02
N GLY A 59 -14.08 -5.97 -8.40
CA GLY A 59 -14.29 -5.24 -7.15
C GLY A 59 -14.01 -6.06 -5.88
N GLU A 60 -13.61 -7.32 -5.98
CA GLU A 60 -13.09 -8.05 -4.82
C GLU A 60 -11.71 -7.54 -4.42
N ILE A 61 -11.46 -7.51 -3.12
CA ILE A 61 -10.22 -7.04 -2.49
C ILE A 61 -9.27 -8.20 -2.19
N THR A 62 -7.99 -7.87 -2.00
CA THR A 62 -6.94 -8.82 -1.62
C THR A 62 -6.57 -8.70 -0.12
N ASP A 63 -5.42 -9.26 0.26
CA ASP A 63 -4.89 -9.13 1.62
C ASP A 63 -4.51 -7.68 1.99
N ASP A 64 -4.23 -6.81 1.03
CA ASP A 64 -3.97 -5.38 1.23
C ASP A 64 -5.06 -4.72 2.09
N THR A 65 -6.29 -4.77 1.61
CA THR A 65 -7.43 -4.19 2.32
C THR A 65 -7.80 -5.00 3.56
N MET A 66 -7.75 -6.34 3.50
CA MET A 66 -8.11 -7.20 4.63
C MET A 66 -7.18 -6.95 5.83
N GLU A 67 -5.87 -6.85 5.63
CA GLU A 67 -4.90 -6.58 6.70
C GLU A 67 -5.00 -5.14 7.23
N SER A 68 -5.32 -4.17 6.35
CA SER A 68 -5.62 -2.78 6.74
C SER A 68 -6.84 -2.71 7.67
N VAL A 69 -7.90 -3.46 7.37
CA VAL A 69 -9.08 -3.58 8.24
C VAL A 69 -8.74 -4.21 9.60
N ILE A 70 -7.85 -5.21 9.63
CA ILE A 70 -7.39 -5.81 10.88
C ILE A 70 -6.68 -4.77 11.75
N ILE A 71 -5.75 -3.98 11.18
CA ILE A 71 -5.08 -2.90 11.91
C ILE A 71 -6.09 -1.87 12.42
N THR A 72 -7.05 -1.47 11.57
CA THR A 72 -8.12 -0.54 11.97
C THR A 72 -8.89 -1.04 13.19
N ARG A 73 -9.28 -2.30 13.20
CA ARG A 73 -9.99 -2.92 14.34
C ARG A 73 -9.13 -2.98 15.60
N VAL A 74 -7.84 -3.27 15.49
CA VAL A 74 -6.91 -3.22 16.63
C VAL A 74 -6.85 -1.82 17.21
N LEU A 75 -6.70 -0.80 16.37
CA LEU A 75 -6.66 0.60 16.80
C LEU A 75 -7.97 1.05 17.48
N LEU A 76 -9.13 0.65 16.95
CA LEU A 76 -10.44 0.97 17.53
C LEU A 76 -10.66 0.29 18.87
N ASN A 77 -10.27 -0.97 19.01
CA ASN A 77 -10.52 -1.76 20.22
C ASN A 77 -9.55 -1.43 21.36
N HIS A 78 -8.31 -1.02 21.05
CA HIS A 78 -7.26 -0.78 22.05
C HIS A 78 -6.87 0.70 22.21
N GLY A 79 -7.37 1.58 21.34
CA GLY A 79 -7.02 3.01 21.33
C GLY A 79 -5.64 3.32 20.73
N GLU A 80 -4.75 2.32 20.66
CA GLU A 80 -3.42 2.38 20.08
C GLU A 80 -3.06 1.06 19.38
N PHE A 81 -1.96 1.04 18.62
CA PHE A 81 -1.50 -0.20 18.02
C PHE A 81 -0.92 -1.13 19.10
N SER A 82 -1.43 -2.35 19.15
CA SER A 82 -0.95 -3.43 20.01
C SER A 82 -0.45 -4.59 19.15
N GLU A 83 0.85 -4.88 19.22
CA GLU A 83 1.47 -6.00 18.49
C GLU A 83 0.80 -7.34 18.87
N ALA A 84 0.54 -7.55 20.17
CA ALA A 84 -0.07 -8.80 20.65
C ALA A 84 -1.49 -8.98 20.09
N ALA A 85 -2.31 -7.92 20.11
CA ALA A 85 -3.65 -7.95 19.55
C ALA A 85 -3.64 -8.09 18.03
N PHE A 86 -2.67 -7.47 17.34
CA PHE A 86 -2.49 -7.63 15.91
C PHE A 86 -2.11 -9.06 15.55
N ASN A 87 -1.13 -9.66 16.24
CA ASN A 87 -0.72 -11.06 16.02
C ASN A 87 -1.88 -12.03 16.22
N GLU A 88 -2.69 -11.83 17.27
CA GLU A 88 -3.89 -12.66 17.53
C GLU A 88 -4.92 -12.50 16.40
N ALA A 89 -5.24 -11.28 16.01
CA ALA A 89 -6.20 -11.01 14.94
C ALA A 89 -5.76 -11.57 13.59
N MET A 90 -4.47 -11.45 13.24
CA MET A 90 -3.89 -12.02 12.03
C MET A 90 -3.94 -13.55 12.04
N LYS A 91 -3.63 -14.19 13.18
CA LYS A 91 -3.75 -15.64 13.35
C LYS A 91 -5.18 -16.10 13.17
N ASP A 92 -6.14 -15.44 13.82
CA ASP A 92 -7.56 -15.74 13.72
C ASP A 92 -8.07 -15.62 12.28
N TRP A 93 -7.71 -14.52 11.61
CA TRP A 93 -8.03 -14.32 10.19
C TRP A 93 -7.47 -15.43 9.31
N ALA A 94 -6.18 -15.76 9.50
CA ALA A 94 -5.52 -16.81 8.71
C ALA A 94 -6.19 -18.18 8.86
N ILE A 95 -6.63 -18.54 10.07
CA ILE A 95 -7.32 -19.79 10.32
C ILE A 95 -8.74 -19.79 9.73
N ARG A 96 -9.52 -18.72 10.00
CA ARG A 96 -10.92 -18.64 9.55
C ARG A 96 -11.06 -18.58 8.03
N GLN A 97 -10.16 -17.88 7.36
CA GLN A 97 -10.17 -17.68 5.91
C GLN A 97 -9.27 -18.67 5.16
N ARG A 98 -8.60 -19.59 5.89
CA ARG A 98 -7.68 -20.58 5.32
C ARG A 98 -6.58 -19.95 4.47
N MET A 99 -6.01 -18.82 4.94
CA MET A 99 -5.10 -18.00 4.15
C MET A 99 -3.81 -18.70 3.72
N LEU A 100 -3.38 -19.72 4.45
CA LEU A 100 -2.22 -20.55 4.03
C LEU A 100 -2.51 -21.39 2.78
N GLU A 101 -3.77 -21.57 2.40
CA GLU A 101 -4.17 -22.24 1.16
C GLU A 101 -4.47 -21.25 0.03
N SER A 102 -4.53 -19.96 0.34
CA SER A 102 -4.81 -18.89 -0.61
C SER A 102 -3.56 -18.49 -1.41
N THR A 103 -3.78 -17.95 -2.61
CA THR A 103 -2.73 -17.39 -3.46
C THR A 103 -2.57 -15.88 -3.31
N VAL A 104 -3.45 -15.22 -2.55
CA VAL A 104 -3.42 -13.73 -2.42
C VAL A 104 -2.33 -13.25 -1.47
N ILE A 105 -1.91 -14.03 -0.46
CA ILE A 105 -0.89 -13.59 0.50
C ILE A 105 0.54 -13.78 -0.02
N GLY A 106 1.36 -12.76 0.17
CA GLY A 106 2.77 -12.78 -0.19
C GLY A 106 3.65 -13.69 0.69
N PRO A 107 4.89 -13.96 0.27
CA PRO A 107 5.77 -14.94 0.94
C PRO A 107 6.17 -14.53 2.37
N SER A 108 6.30 -13.23 2.67
CA SER A 108 6.64 -12.76 4.00
C SER A 108 5.46 -12.91 4.96
N THR A 109 4.24 -12.52 4.53
CA THR A 109 3.00 -12.75 5.28
C THR A 109 2.78 -14.24 5.54
N ARG A 110 2.99 -15.09 4.55
CA ARG A 110 2.86 -16.55 4.70
C ARG A 110 3.77 -17.09 5.83
N ARG A 111 5.07 -16.77 5.81
CA ARG A 111 6.01 -17.18 6.87
C ARG A 111 5.59 -16.71 8.25
N TYR A 112 5.13 -15.46 8.33
CA TYR A 112 4.63 -14.85 9.55
C TYR A 112 3.40 -15.61 10.10
N LEU A 113 2.39 -15.87 9.28
CA LEU A 113 1.19 -16.60 9.67
C LEU A 113 1.49 -18.06 10.09
N GLU A 114 2.37 -18.73 9.36
CA GLU A 114 2.84 -20.07 9.73
C GLU A 114 3.49 -20.08 11.12
N ALA A 115 4.33 -19.09 11.44
CA ALA A 115 4.94 -18.98 12.75
C ALA A 115 3.89 -18.77 13.86
N LEU A 116 2.93 -17.86 13.64
CA LEU A 116 1.85 -17.60 14.61
C LEU A 116 0.97 -18.83 14.86
N ILE A 117 0.58 -19.55 13.80
CA ILE A 117 -0.26 -20.75 13.91
C ILE A 117 0.48 -21.87 14.65
N GLN A 118 1.78 -21.99 14.44
CA GLN A 118 2.64 -22.97 15.09
C GLN A 118 3.10 -22.55 16.51
N GLY A 119 2.68 -21.37 17.00
CA GLY A 119 3.08 -20.86 18.31
C GLY A 119 4.56 -20.48 18.40
N ARG A 120 5.22 -20.21 17.27
CA ARG A 120 6.62 -19.75 17.21
C ARG A 120 6.65 -18.22 17.22
N ASP A 121 7.75 -17.65 17.71
CA ASP A 121 7.98 -16.20 17.63
C ASP A 121 8.20 -15.82 16.15
N PRO A 122 7.30 -15.01 15.55
CA PRO A 122 7.42 -14.62 14.14
C PRO A 122 8.63 -13.71 13.87
N LYS A 123 9.15 -13.03 14.89
CA LYS A 123 10.31 -12.13 14.76
C LYS A 123 11.59 -12.87 14.37
N ILE A 124 11.68 -14.16 14.61
CA ILE A 124 12.86 -14.99 14.22
C ILE A 124 13.11 -14.93 12.71
N THR A 125 12.05 -14.88 11.90
CA THR A 125 12.15 -14.87 10.43
C THR A 125 11.74 -13.54 9.80
N ALA A 126 11.19 -12.61 10.58
CA ALA A 126 10.69 -11.33 10.08
C ALA A 126 11.75 -10.47 9.39
N GLY A 127 13.01 -10.53 9.86
CA GLY A 127 14.13 -9.82 9.25
C GLY A 127 14.44 -10.20 7.81
N GLN A 128 13.93 -11.33 7.31
CA GLN A 128 14.04 -11.76 5.92
C GLN A 128 12.88 -11.23 5.04
N GLY A 129 11.87 -10.61 5.63
CA GLY A 129 10.71 -10.08 4.93
C GLY A 129 11.02 -8.76 4.24
N VAL A 130 11.26 -8.79 2.93
CA VAL A 130 11.62 -7.62 2.10
C VAL A 130 10.48 -7.10 1.25
N THR A 131 9.33 -7.78 1.30
CA THR A 131 8.15 -7.42 0.52
C THR A 131 7.38 -6.25 1.15
N ASN A 132 6.44 -5.69 0.40
CA ASN A 132 5.68 -4.48 0.73
C ASN A 132 4.48 -4.71 1.67
N GLY A 133 4.25 -5.94 2.13
CA GLY A 133 3.06 -6.31 2.91
C GLY A 133 2.84 -5.53 4.20
N SER A 134 3.89 -4.94 4.80
CA SER A 134 3.70 -4.01 5.93
C SER A 134 3.34 -2.59 5.47
N ALA A 135 3.75 -2.19 4.27
CA ALA A 135 3.45 -0.88 3.71
C ALA A 135 2.00 -0.78 3.19
N MET A 136 1.50 -1.85 2.54
CA MET A 136 0.16 -1.90 1.97
C MET A 136 -0.96 -1.72 3.01
N ARG A 137 -0.74 -2.20 4.23
CA ARG A 137 -1.73 -2.22 5.32
C ARG A 137 -1.62 -1.09 6.33
N VAL A 138 -0.60 -0.21 6.23
CA VAL A 138 -0.22 0.72 7.30
C VAL A 138 -1.03 2.01 7.34
N ALA A 139 -1.82 2.30 6.31
CA ALA A 139 -2.61 3.54 6.20
C ALA A 139 -3.42 3.88 7.48
N PRO A 140 -4.08 2.93 8.18
CA PRO A 140 -4.77 3.22 9.43
C PRO A 140 -3.88 3.78 10.55
N ILE A 141 -2.59 3.43 10.58
CA ILE A 141 -1.61 4.01 11.50
C ILE A 141 -1.43 5.50 11.18
N GLY A 142 -1.21 5.85 9.91
CA GLY A 142 -1.12 7.25 9.46
C GLY A 142 -2.38 8.05 9.84
N VAL A 143 -3.56 7.47 9.60
CA VAL A 143 -4.84 8.07 9.98
C VAL A 143 -4.95 8.27 11.50
N ARG A 144 -4.59 7.29 12.30
CA ARG A 144 -4.72 7.36 13.77
C ARG A 144 -3.81 8.39 14.41
N TYR A 145 -2.57 8.48 13.93
CA TYR A 145 -1.51 9.32 14.52
C TYR A 145 -1.23 10.60 13.73
N TRP A 146 -2.22 11.12 13.01
CA TRP A 146 -2.09 12.31 12.15
C TRP A 146 -1.60 13.58 12.87
N LYS A 147 -1.72 13.66 14.20
CA LYS A 147 -1.28 14.81 15.02
C LYS A 147 0.19 14.74 15.43
N ASP A 148 0.76 13.55 15.44
CA ASP A 148 2.10 13.29 15.96
C ASP A 148 2.84 12.35 15.00
N LEU A 149 3.62 12.95 14.10
CA LEU A 149 4.39 12.21 13.11
C LEU A 149 5.45 11.30 13.78
N GLY A 150 6.03 11.72 14.91
CA GLY A 150 7.00 10.90 15.63
C GLY A 150 6.35 9.62 16.14
N GLN A 151 5.20 9.71 16.79
CA GLN A 151 4.45 8.54 17.25
C GLN A 151 3.94 7.71 16.07
N CYS A 152 3.51 8.35 14.97
CA CYS A 152 3.11 7.66 13.74
C CYS A 152 4.23 6.74 13.24
N LEU A 153 5.45 7.23 13.14
CA LEU A 153 6.60 6.48 12.66
C LEU A 153 6.99 5.32 13.59
N GLU A 154 6.95 5.53 14.92
CA GLU A 154 7.20 4.45 15.88
C GLU A 154 6.15 3.34 15.77
N MET A 155 4.87 3.68 15.64
CA MET A 155 3.79 2.69 15.50
C MET A 155 3.81 1.99 14.14
N ALA A 156 4.17 2.70 13.07
CA ALA A 156 4.37 2.10 11.75
C ALA A 156 5.51 1.06 11.77
N ALA A 157 6.64 1.40 12.38
CA ALA A 157 7.74 0.46 12.57
C ALA A 157 7.29 -0.75 13.42
N ALA A 158 6.60 -0.51 14.55
CA ALA A 158 6.09 -1.58 15.41
C ALA A 158 5.14 -2.53 14.67
N SER A 159 4.29 -2.01 13.78
CA SER A 159 3.35 -2.83 12.96
C SER A 159 4.05 -3.68 11.89
N SER A 160 5.24 -3.23 11.44
CA SER A 160 6.03 -3.93 10.43
C SER A 160 6.90 -5.05 11.01
N LEU A 161 7.55 -4.79 12.14
CA LEU A 161 8.58 -5.64 12.73
C LEU A 161 8.19 -7.12 12.92
N PRO A 162 6.96 -7.50 13.28
CA PRO A 162 6.62 -8.91 13.51
C PRO A 162 6.64 -9.78 12.24
N SER A 163 6.35 -9.19 11.07
CA SER A 163 6.21 -9.91 9.80
C SER A 163 7.23 -9.51 8.73
N HIS A 164 7.57 -8.21 8.71
CA HIS A 164 8.39 -7.54 7.70
C HIS A 164 9.46 -6.69 8.38
N GLY A 165 10.32 -7.35 9.16
CA GLY A 165 11.30 -6.69 10.03
C GLY A 165 12.59 -6.26 9.35
N SER A 166 12.71 -6.39 8.03
CA SER A 166 13.88 -5.94 7.29
C SER A 166 13.94 -4.41 7.14
N ARG A 167 15.14 -3.89 6.96
CA ARG A 167 15.41 -2.46 6.73
C ARG A 167 14.50 -1.87 5.63
N PRO A 168 14.39 -2.43 4.40
CA PRO A 168 13.54 -1.86 3.37
C PRO A 168 12.04 -1.95 3.68
N ALA A 169 11.58 -3.01 4.32
CA ALA A 169 10.15 -3.17 4.61
C ALA A 169 9.67 -2.23 5.73
N VAL A 170 10.46 -2.08 6.81
CA VAL A 170 10.14 -1.11 7.87
C VAL A 170 10.21 0.32 7.33
N ALA A 171 11.19 0.62 6.48
CA ALA A 171 11.30 1.92 5.79
C ALA A 171 10.06 2.22 4.95
N ALA A 172 9.60 1.26 4.18
CA ALA A 172 8.41 1.37 3.33
C ALA A 172 7.14 1.64 4.15
N ALA A 173 6.93 0.90 5.24
CA ALA A 173 5.79 1.13 6.14
C ALA A 173 5.83 2.54 6.76
N CYS A 174 6.99 2.99 7.23
CA CYS A 174 7.17 4.34 7.78
C CYS A 174 6.92 5.43 6.72
N ALA A 175 7.35 5.22 5.47
CA ALA A 175 7.11 6.15 4.37
C ALA A 175 5.61 6.34 4.11
N VAL A 176 4.89 5.24 3.94
CA VAL A 176 3.44 5.28 3.66
C VAL A 176 2.67 5.88 4.84
N ALA A 177 2.98 5.48 6.07
CA ALA A 177 2.35 6.06 7.26
C ALA A 177 2.59 7.57 7.38
N ALA A 178 3.81 8.05 7.09
CA ALA A 178 4.13 9.48 7.07
C ALA A 178 3.31 10.23 6.02
N GLY A 179 3.27 9.71 4.79
CA GLY A 179 2.50 10.31 3.71
C GLY A 179 1.01 10.43 4.03
N VAL A 180 0.41 9.33 4.53
CA VAL A 180 -1.00 9.32 4.95
C VAL A 180 -1.24 10.26 6.13
N SER A 181 -0.35 10.28 7.12
CA SER A 181 -0.45 11.17 8.29
C SER A 181 -0.49 12.64 7.90
N LEU A 182 0.41 13.09 7.03
CA LEU A 182 0.43 14.47 6.53
C LEU A 182 -0.76 14.76 5.62
N GLY A 183 -1.16 13.82 4.78
CA GLY A 183 -2.36 13.93 3.95
C GLY A 183 -3.60 14.20 4.80
N VAL A 184 -3.83 13.40 5.85
CA VAL A 184 -4.96 13.56 6.79
C VAL A 184 -4.84 14.86 7.61
N HIS A 185 -3.63 15.25 8.00
CA HIS A 185 -3.40 16.53 8.69
C HIS A 185 -3.87 17.70 7.81
N GLY A 186 -3.55 17.67 6.51
CA GLY A 186 -3.86 18.72 5.54
C GLY A 186 -2.95 19.93 5.65
N GLY A 187 -3.02 20.79 4.64
CA GLY A 187 -2.19 22.01 4.58
C GLY A 187 -0.79 21.82 3.98
N TYR A 188 -0.52 20.64 3.46
CA TYR A 188 0.70 20.27 2.74
C TYR A 188 0.39 20.08 1.25
N ASN A 189 1.36 20.29 0.37
CA ASN A 189 1.27 19.93 -1.04
C ASN A 189 1.80 18.50 -1.27
N SER A 190 1.69 17.98 -2.48
CA SER A 190 2.14 16.62 -2.84
C SER A 190 3.64 16.42 -2.65
N LEU A 191 4.45 17.43 -2.91
CA LEU A 191 5.90 17.43 -2.71
C LEU A 191 6.27 17.35 -1.22
N ASP A 192 5.58 18.10 -0.36
CA ASP A 192 5.79 18.05 1.09
C ASP A 192 5.54 16.63 1.63
N ILE A 193 4.49 15.98 1.11
CA ILE A 193 4.14 14.59 1.47
C ILE A 193 5.21 13.61 1.00
N LEU A 194 5.69 13.74 -0.24
CA LEU A 194 6.76 12.88 -0.78
C LEU A 194 8.06 13.02 0.03
N ARG A 195 8.44 14.25 0.39
CA ARG A 195 9.63 14.51 1.21
C ARG A 195 9.50 13.97 2.63
N ALA A 196 8.33 14.15 3.26
CA ALA A 196 8.05 13.56 4.57
C ALA A 196 8.07 12.02 4.54
N ALA A 197 7.60 11.42 3.44
CA ALA A 197 7.70 9.98 3.23
C ALA A 197 9.17 9.52 3.11
N ALA A 198 10.02 10.27 2.40
CA ALA A 198 11.45 9.98 2.30
C ALA A 198 12.15 10.07 3.68
N ASP A 199 11.78 11.04 4.51
CA ASP A 199 12.29 11.18 5.87
C ASP A 199 11.75 10.08 6.80
N GLY A 200 10.47 9.70 6.65
CA GLY A 200 9.87 8.55 7.31
C GLY A 200 10.56 7.23 6.94
N ALA A 201 10.88 7.03 5.67
CA ALA A 201 11.67 5.90 5.22
C ALA A 201 13.06 5.88 5.88
N ALA A 202 13.75 7.03 5.93
CA ALA A 202 15.07 7.15 6.56
C ALA A 202 15.03 6.86 8.08
N PHE A 203 13.91 7.16 8.74
CA PHE A 203 13.65 6.74 10.12
C PHE A 203 13.51 5.21 10.21
N GLY A 204 12.66 4.61 9.38
CA GLY A 204 12.38 3.17 9.35
C GLY A 204 13.62 2.33 9.00
N GLU A 205 14.51 2.83 8.13
CA GLU A 205 15.79 2.19 7.81
C GLU A 205 16.67 1.93 9.02
N LYS A 206 16.56 2.75 10.07
CA LYS A 206 17.32 2.60 11.31
C LYS A 206 16.70 1.59 12.28
N LYS A 207 15.45 1.17 12.05
CA LYS A 207 14.69 0.27 12.92
C LYS A 207 14.69 -1.18 12.41
N GLY A 208 14.73 -1.37 11.10
CA GLY A 208 14.72 -2.70 10.49
C GLY A 208 16.08 -3.39 10.49
N MET A 209 16.04 -4.74 10.41
CA MET A 209 17.25 -5.55 10.29
C MET A 209 17.99 -5.21 8.99
N ASP A 210 19.29 -4.96 9.09
CA ASP A 210 20.11 -4.66 7.92
C ASP A 210 20.30 -5.89 7.04
N LEU A 211 20.16 -5.67 5.74
CA LEU A 211 20.41 -6.68 4.70
C LEU A 211 20.75 -5.97 3.37
N PRO A 212 21.40 -6.66 2.42
CA PRO A 212 21.70 -6.10 1.11
C PRO A 212 20.43 -5.77 0.32
N ALA A 213 20.04 -4.49 0.30
CA ALA A 213 18.89 -4.00 -0.45
C ALA A 213 19.05 -2.49 -0.72
N PRO A 214 18.41 -1.97 -1.79
CA PRO A 214 18.36 -0.53 -2.03
C PRO A 214 17.70 0.24 -0.85
N SER A 215 18.05 1.52 -0.72
CA SER A 215 17.42 2.43 0.23
C SER A 215 16.11 2.95 -0.32
N VAL A 216 15.03 2.76 0.44
CA VAL A 216 13.69 3.31 0.11
C VAL A 216 13.73 4.84 0.16
N ALA A 217 14.37 5.41 1.19
CA ALA A 217 14.50 6.86 1.34
C ALA A 217 15.20 7.51 0.14
N ARG A 218 16.27 6.89 -0.37
CA ARG A 218 16.99 7.40 -1.55
C ARG A 218 16.15 7.30 -2.82
N ARG A 219 15.42 6.21 -2.97
CA ARG A 219 14.53 6.00 -4.13
C ARG A 219 13.37 7.00 -4.14
N LEU A 220 12.77 7.33 -2.99
CA LEU A 220 11.73 8.36 -2.90
C LEU A 220 12.25 9.75 -3.28
N ARG A 221 13.49 10.10 -2.91
CA ARG A 221 14.11 11.35 -3.38
C ARG A 221 14.38 11.32 -4.88
N LEU A 222 14.75 10.17 -5.43
CA LEU A 222 14.93 10.04 -6.88
C LEU A 222 13.59 10.12 -7.65
N VAL A 223 12.46 9.69 -7.02
CA VAL A 223 11.11 9.94 -7.58
C VAL A 223 10.87 11.45 -7.78
N GLU A 224 11.21 12.29 -6.78
CA GLU A 224 11.11 13.75 -6.91
C GLU A 224 11.90 14.24 -8.13
N GLU A 225 13.17 13.83 -8.24
CA GLU A 225 14.05 14.27 -9.35
C GLU A 225 13.51 13.82 -10.72
N ILE A 226 13.03 12.59 -10.87
CA ILE A 226 12.51 12.06 -12.13
C ILE A 226 11.23 12.80 -12.54
N VAL A 227 10.27 12.96 -11.62
CA VAL A 227 8.99 13.60 -11.93
C VAL A 227 9.18 15.08 -12.23
N ASP A 228 10.01 15.81 -11.46
CA ASP A 228 10.28 17.23 -11.71
C ASP A 228 10.99 17.45 -13.06
N GLN A 229 11.91 16.58 -13.45
CA GLN A 229 12.62 16.67 -14.74
C GLN A 229 11.73 16.32 -15.93
N ALA A 230 10.65 15.58 -15.72
CA ALA A 230 9.74 15.17 -16.79
C ALA A 230 8.95 16.36 -17.38
N GLY A 231 8.73 17.45 -16.63
CA GLY A 231 8.01 18.64 -17.10
C GLY A 231 6.61 18.29 -17.63
N ASP A 232 6.34 18.66 -18.88
CA ASP A 232 5.03 18.45 -19.54
C ASP A 232 4.85 17.03 -20.12
N THR A 233 5.69 16.09 -19.76
CA THR A 233 5.59 14.67 -20.18
C THR A 233 4.31 14.05 -19.61
N SER A 234 3.69 13.13 -20.36
CA SER A 234 2.48 12.45 -19.88
C SER A 234 2.74 11.60 -18.63
N THR A 235 1.75 11.51 -17.73
CA THR A 235 1.83 10.64 -16.55
C THR A 235 2.21 9.20 -16.94
N SER A 236 1.69 8.69 -18.08
CA SER A 236 2.03 7.34 -18.54
C SER A 236 3.53 7.20 -18.85
N ASP A 237 4.15 8.19 -19.49
CA ASP A 237 5.58 8.14 -19.83
C ASP A 237 6.45 8.32 -18.58
N ILE A 238 6.00 9.14 -17.62
CA ILE A 238 6.65 9.25 -16.31
C ILE A 238 6.65 7.89 -15.60
N LEU A 239 5.52 7.19 -15.60
CA LEU A 239 5.43 5.84 -15.01
C LEU A 239 6.27 4.81 -15.77
N ASP A 240 6.40 4.90 -17.12
CA ASP A 240 7.29 4.05 -17.88
C ASP A 240 8.76 4.23 -17.43
N GLU A 241 9.20 5.49 -17.19
CA GLU A 241 10.54 5.77 -16.67
C GLU A 241 10.73 5.28 -15.24
N LEU A 242 9.77 5.55 -14.34
CA LEU A 242 9.84 5.10 -12.94
C LEU A 242 9.90 3.56 -12.85
N VAL A 243 9.11 2.85 -13.63
CA VAL A 243 9.14 1.38 -13.70
C VAL A 243 10.47 0.87 -14.25
N ALA A 244 11.02 1.53 -15.26
CA ALA A 244 12.33 1.16 -15.84
C ALA A 244 13.48 1.34 -14.82
N VAL A 245 13.41 2.36 -13.96
CA VAL A 245 14.43 2.65 -12.95
C VAL A 245 14.29 1.81 -11.69
N PHE A 246 13.05 1.61 -11.19
CA PHE A 246 12.82 1.00 -9.88
C PHE A 246 12.32 -0.44 -9.95
N GLY A 247 11.64 -0.85 -11.02
CA GLY A 247 10.72 -1.99 -11.01
C GLY A 247 9.39 -1.61 -10.34
N ALA A 248 8.43 -2.54 -10.31
CA ALA A 248 7.11 -2.33 -9.72
C ALA A 248 6.63 -3.56 -8.93
N SER A 249 7.57 -4.47 -8.58
CA SER A 249 7.26 -5.76 -7.96
C SER A 249 6.91 -5.62 -6.48
N MET A 250 6.52 -6.73 -5.86
CA MET A 250 6.23 -6.83 -4.43
C MET A 250 7.41 -6.45 -3.51
N MET A 251 8.59 -6.14 -4.02
CA MET A 251 9.69 -5.67 -3.21
C MET A 251 9.40 -4.26 -2.69
N ALA A 252 9.48 -4.08 -1.37
CA ALA A 252 9.14 -2.80 -0.72
C ALA A 252 9.89 -1.59 -1.31
N TYR A 253 11.13 -1.80 -1.73
CA TYR A 253 11.97 -0.78 -2.37
C TYR A 253 11.66 -0.53 -3.85
N GLU A 254 10.75 -1.29 -4.47
CA GLU A 254 10.24 -1.08 -5.83
C GLU A 254 8.81 -0.52 -5.80
N SER A 255 7.89 -1.21 -5.15
CA SER A 255 6.48 -0.87 -5.03
C SER A 255 6.25 0.53 -4.45
N VAL A 256 6.86 0.85 -3.30
CA VAL A 256 6.61 2.13 -2.63
C VAL A 256 7.06 3.35 -3.45
N PRO A 257 8.24 3.37 -4.09
CA PRO A 257 8.59 4.43 -5.05
C PRO A 257 7.61 4.58 -6.21
N ILE A 258 7.06 3.48 -6.74
CA ILE A 258 6.05 3.54 -7.82
C ILE A 258 4.75 4.18 -7.32
N ALA A 259 4.25 3.75 -6.16
CA ALA A 259 3.02 4.32 -5.59
C ALA A 259 3.16 5.82 -5.30
N PHE A 260 4.29 6.26 -4.72
CA PHE A 260 4.57 7.69 -4.51
C PHE A 260 4.82 8.44 -5.81
N GLY A 261 5.42 7.79 -6.80
CA GLY A 261 5.61 8.36 -8.14
C GLY A 261 4.29 8.65 -8.84
N ALA A 262 3.36 7.70 -8.79
CA ALA A 262 2.00 7.89 -9.31
C ALA A 262 1.24 9.00 -8.56
N PHE A 263 1.34 9.01 -7.21
CA PHE A 263 0.79 10.08 -6.37
C PHE A 263 1.34 11.45 -6.74
N TYR A 264 2.66 11.59 -6.86
CA TYR A 264 3.31 12.88 -7.10
C TYR A 264 3.11 13.35 -8.55
N ALA A 265 3.21 12.48 -9.54
CA ALA A 265 3.00 12.81 -10.95
C ALA A 265 1.55 13.24 -11.27
N THR A 266 0.60 12.94 -10.38
CA THR A 266 -0.81 13.35 -10.51
C THR A 266 -1.22 14.44 -9.51
N ASP A 267 -0.25 15.04 -8.82
CA ASP A 267 -0.48 16.03 -7.75
C ASP A 267 -1.52 15.54 -6.71
N GLY A 268 -1.49 14.24 -6.40
CA GLY A 268 -2.40 13.61 -5.44
C GLY A 268 -3.87 13.54 -5.88
N HIS A 269 -4.18 13.75 -7.16
CA HIS A 269 -5.56 13.62 -7.64
C HIS A 269 -6.02 12.15 -7.55
N GLY A 270 -7.10 11.91 -6.78
CA GLY A 270 -7.53 10.57 -6.39
C GLY A 270 -7.66 9.57 -7.53
N PRO A 271 -8.56 9.79 -8.50
CA PRO A 271 -8.75 8.86 -9.61
C PRO A 271 -7.50 8.68 -10.48
N ASP A 272 -6.83 9.78 -10.85
CA ASP A 272 -5.69 9.71 -11.75
C ASP A 272 -4.49 9.00 -11.12
N GLY A 273 -4.23 9.23 -9.82
CA GLY A 273 -3.18 8.54 -9.09
C GLY A 273 -3.41 7.03 -9.02
N VAL A 274 -4.63 6.60 -8.68
CA VAL A 274 -4.99 5.18 -8.67
C VAL A 274 -4.81 4.57 -10.05
N LEU A 275 -5.36 5.21 -11.10
CA LEU A 275 -5.25 4.70 -12.46
C LEU A 275 -3.80 4.63 -12.94
N ALA A 276 -2.97 5.61 -12.60
CA ALA A 276 -1.53 5.59 -12.90
C ALA A 276 -0.84 4.40 -12.22
N ALA A 277 -1.07 4.20 -10.91
CA ALA A 277 -0.43 3.14 -10.13
C ALA A 277 -0.81 1.74 -10.61
N ILE A 278 -2.11 1.46 -10.82
CA ILE A 278 -2.58 0.12 -11.24
C ILE A 278 -2.15 -0.24 -12.67
N ASN A 279 -1.97 0.74 -13.54
CA ASN A 279 -1.46 0.52 -14.90
C ASN A 279 0.07 0.54 -14.97
N ALA A 280 0.78 0.74 -13.87
CA ALA A 280 2.22 0.54 -13.78
C ALA A 280 2.61 -0.94 -13.92
N GLY A 281 1.68 -1.85 -13.57
CA GLY A 281 1.87 -3.30 -13.68
C GLY A 281 2.63 -3.91 -12.51
N ASP A 282 3.03 -5.16 -12.68
CA ASP A 282 3.65 -6.03 -11.70
C ASP A 282 2.77 -6.12 -10.43
N ASP A 283 3.16 -5.65 -9.27
CA ASP A 283 2.36 -5.70 -8.03
C ASP A 283 1.27 -4.60 -8.01
N ALA A 284 0.38 -4.65 -9.00
CA ALA A 284 -0.52 -3.56 -9.35
C ALA A 284 -1.61 -3.30 -8.28
N ASP A 285 -2.08 -4.33 -7.58
CA ASP A 285 -3.00 -4.22 -6.45
C ASP A 285 -2.36 -3.45 -5.31
N THR A 286 -1.15 -3.84 -4.87
CA THR A 286 -0.45 -3.13 -3.79
C THR A 286 -0.01 -1.72 -4.21
N ASN A 287 0.50 -1.54 -5.44
CA ASN A 287 0.85 -0.22 -5.95
C ASN A 287 -0.39 0.71 -5.96
N GLY A 288 -1.53 0.18 -6.40
CA GLY A 288 -2.83 0.86 -6.38
C GLY A 288 -3.32 1.16 -4.97
N SER A 289 -3.24 0.19 -4.06
CA SER A 289 -3.67 0.31 -2.66
C SER A 289 -2.90 1.42 -1.92
N ILE A 290 -1.56 1.42 -2.03
CA ILE A 290 -0.72 2.44 -1.39
C ILE A 290 -1.00 3.81 -2.00
N CYS A 291 -1.01 3.93 -3.34
CA CYS A 291 -1.28 5.20 -4.01
C CYS A 291 -2.69 5.72 -3.71
N GLY A 292 -3.69 4.84 -3.73
CA GLY A 292 -5.08 5.18 -3.38
C GLY A 292 -5.22 5.69 -1.95
N SER A 293 -4.49 5.08 -1.00
CA SER A 293 -4.44 5.56 0.39
C SER A 293 -3.82 6.96 0.50
N LEU A 294 -2.74 7.22 -0.23
CA LEU A 294 -2.08 8.54 -0.26
C LEU A 294 -2.99 9.60 -0.90
N CYS A 295 -3.53 9.33 -2.07
CA CYS A 295 -4.44 10.22 -2.77
C CYS A 295 -5.71 10.51 -1.95
N GLY A 296 -6.29 9.48 -1.34
CA GLY A 296 -7.47 9.62 -0.49
C GLY A 296 -7.20 10.43 0.78
N ALA A 297 -6.04 10.24 1.40
CA ALA A 297 -5.60 11.08 2.52
C ALA A 297 -5.40 12.54 2.11
N PHE A 298 -4.89 12.78 0.92
CA PHE A 298 -4.60 14.12 0.40
C PHE A 298 -5.83 14.83 -0.14
N SER A 299 -6.59 14.19 -1.02
CA SER A 299 -7.71 14.76 -1.77
C SER A 299 -9.10 14.43 -1.19
N GLY A 300 -9.18 13.59 -0.14
CA GLY A 300 -10.42 13.15 0.49
C GLY A 300 -11.18 12.07 -0.29
N ALA A 301 -12.12 11.41 0.39
CA ALA A 301 -12.95 10.38 -0.21
C ALA A 301 -13.86 10.93 -1.33
N LEU A 302 -14.30 12.18 -1.19
CA LEU A 302 -15.18 12.83 -2.17
C LEU A 302 -14.49 13.09 -3.52
N SER A 303 -13.16 13.00 -3.62
CA SER A 303 -12.42 13.07 -4.88
C SER A 303 -12.65 11.84 -5.77
N PHE A 304 -12.96 10.68 -5.17
CA PHE A 304 -13.25 9.46 -5.92
C PHE A 304 -14.69 9.43 -6.42
N PRO A 305 -14.95 8.88 -7.62
CA PRO A 305 -16.31 8.68 -8.13
C PRO A 305 -17.19 7.93 -7.14
N VAL A 306 -18.46 8.33 -7.03
CA VAL A 306 -19.44 7.69 -6.14
C VAL A 306 -19.56 6.19 -6.44
N SER A 307 -19.54 5.83 -7.73
CA SER A 307 -19.60 4.41 -8.18
C SER A 307 -18.43 3.58 -7.63
N TRP A 308 -17.21 4.16 -7.56
CA TRP A 308 -16.03 3.47 -7.05
C TRP A 308 -16.14 3.24 -5.54
N ARG A 309 -16.54 4.28 -4.79
CA ARG A 309 -16.72 4.19 -3.34
C ARG A 309 -17.78 3.16 -2.95
N MET A 310 -18.96 3.23 -3.57
CA MET A 310 -20.05 2.29 -3.29
C MET A 310 -19.69 0.83 -3.64
N ARG A 311 -18.89 0.61 -4.68
CA ARG A 311 -18.47 -0.73 -5.08
C ARG A 311 -17.41 -1.28 -4.12
N GLY A 312 -16.44 -0.48 -3.70
CA GLY A 312 -15.45 -0.85 -2.72
C GLY A 312 -16.09 -1.28 -1.38
N GLU A 313 -17.04 -0.50 -0.86
CA GLU A 313 -17.80 -0.85 0.35
C GLU A 313 -18.60 -2.14 0.20
N LYS A 314 -19.31 -2.31 -0.92
CA LYS A 314 -20.18 -3.47 -1.14
C LYS A 314 -19.40 -4.78 -1.25
N THR A 315 -18.24 -4.75 -1.93
CA THR A 315 -17.46 -5.97 -2.19
C THR A 315 -16.56 -6.33 -1.02
N SER A 316 -16.01 -5.35 -0.31
CA SER A 316 -15.20 -5.60 0.90
C SER A 316 -16.02 -6.14 2.07
N GLY A 317 -17.35 -5.95 2.06
CA GLY A 317 -18.21 -6.26 3.21
C GLY A 317 -17.89 -5.40 4.44
N VAL A 318 -17.14 -4.33 4.24
CA VAL A 318 -16.70 -3.40 5.28
C VAL A 318 -17.41 -2.08 5.03
N ASN A 319 -18.19 -1.63 6.00
CA ASN A 319 -18.59 -0.22 6.07
C ASN A 319 -17.36 0.52 6.61
N PHE A 320 -16.68 1.23 5.74
CA PHE A 320 -15.54 2.08 6.09
C PHE A 320 -15.97 3.32 6.86
#